data_bd5e5b94417d70ffeb6df011e826359e
#
_entry.id   bd5e5b94417d70ffeb6df011e826359e
#
_cell.length_a   1.000
_cell.length_b   1.000
_cell.length_c   1.000
_cell.angle_alpha   90.00
_cell.angle_beta   90.00
_cell.angle_gamma   90.00
#
_symmetry.space_group_name_H-M   'P 1'
#
loop_
_entity.id
_entity.type
_entity.pdbx_description
1 polymer ?
#
loop_
_entity_poly.entity_id
_entity_poly.type
_entity_poly.pdbx_seq_one_letter_code
_entity_poly.pdbx_strand_id
1 'polypeptide(L)'
;MKRIFSILILSFAAAMTLNAKVELPSLFADNMVLQQNADAAIWGKAKPDSKVTITTSWSKAKTVTQADSEGKWKTTIATPSAGGPYEITFSDGEKLTLKNVLIGEVWICSGQSNMDTRMKGYTGQPIAGAIDIITEAKAATPIRCCTLKHIKSLTPMDECEATWFLNDPYGVSETSATAYFFALKLHKALDVPVGVINVSWGGTPIEAWMSPEVLKEQFAGEIGLDHIETGEWPRKKDYKLAGVLYNGMLHTVIPYTAKGFIWYQGCNNKDRYEQYKRLQPAFVEMLRKEWGNDRMPFYFTQIAPYNYGNPDAREAGYMMWAQAQTLELIPYSGMAATHDAGEFACIHPANKKVVGYRLAYLALANDYGMKGFDANPPMPVEFSFKDGKAYVKFECGKNGIGPINKDLGCFELAGEDKVFHPATARVQKDQRSIVVTSPEVSAPVAVRYGMKNWSEATLFNNFGIPASPFRSDDWK
;
A
#
# COMPACT_ATOMS: atom_id res chain seq x y z
N MET A 1 73.39 46.11 19.64
CA MET A 1 73.25 44.66 19.70
C MET A 1 71.77 44.35 20.01
N LYS A 2 70.94 44.03 19.03
CA LYS A 2 69.53 43.62 19.22
C LYS A 2 69.46 42.13 19.00
N ARG A 3 69.14 41.38 20.01
CA ARG A 3 68.87 39.93 19.93
C ARG A 3 67.41 39.70 19.50
N ILE A 4 67.22 39.05 18.35
CA ILE A 4 65.93 38.60 17.84
C ILE A 4 65.70 37.21 18.42
N PHE A 5 64.66 37.02 19.23
CA PHE A 5 64.19 35.75 19.70
C PHE A 5 63.14 35.24 18.69
N SER A 6 63.49 34.20 17.95
CA SER A 6 62.52 33.46 17.09
C SER A 6 61.77 32.45 17.95
N ILE A 7 60.50 32.68 18.14
CA ILE A 7 59.59 31.70 18.78
C ILE A 7 59.05 30.77 17.69
N LEU A 8 59.47 29.52 17.76
CA LEU A 8 58.95 28.43 16.91
C LEU A 8 57.61 27.97 17.54
N ILE A 9 56.49 28.31 16.93
CA ILE A 9 55.16 27.78 17.31
C ILE A 9 55.00 26.43 16.63
N LEU A 10 55.17 25.35 17.41
CA LEU A 10 54.81 24.00 17.01
C LEU A 10 53.27 23.85 17.13
N SER A 11 52.59 23.92 15.96
CA SER A 11 51.15 23.59 15.87
C SER A 11 50.98 22.09 16.01
N PHE A 12 50.59 21.62 17.19
CA PHE A 12 50.13 20.25 17.39
C PHE A 12 48.72 20.17 16.86
N ALA A 13 48.56 19.72 15.62
CA ALA A 13 47.26 19.31 15.08
C ALA A 13 46.86 18.00 15.82
N ALA A 14 46.08 18.14 16.86
CA ALA A 14 45.41 17.03 17.46
C ALA A 14 44.40 16.51 16.42
N ALA A 15 44.75 15.47 15.68
CA ALA A 15 43.80 14.69 14.91
C ALA A 15 42.82 14.08 15.93
N MET A 16 41.67 14.72 16.11
CA MET A 16 40.51 14.08 16.75
C MET A 16 40.18 12.88 15.85
N THR A 17 40.56 11.70 16.24
CA THR A 17 40.01 10.48 15.70
C THR A 17 38.53 10.46 16.11
N LEU A 18 37.67 10.99 15.29
CA LEU A 18 36.23 10.66 15.33
C LEU A 18 36.17 9.15 15.14
N ASN A 19 35.98 8.43 16.23
CA ASN A 19 35.57 7.04 16.14
C ASN A 19 34.16 7.02 15.54
N ALA A 20 34.09 6.97 14.21
CA ALA A 20 32.83 6.80 13.52
C ALA A 20 32.40 5.34 13.73
N LYS A 21 31.38 5.16 14.52
CA LYS A 21 30.67 3.89 14.69
C LYS A 21 29.73 3.69 13.51
N VAL A 22 29.48 2.44 13.12
CA VAL A 22 28.43 2.11 12.14
C VAL A 22 27.11 2.77 12.56
N GLU A 23 26.52 3.54 11.65
CA GLU A 23 25.21 4.15 11.79
C GLU A 23 24.24 3.48 10.83
N LEU A 24 23.08 3.11 11.32
CA LEU A 24 22.01 2.48 10.54
C LEU A 24 20.82 3.42 10.47
N PRO A 25 20.11 3.49 9.32
CA PRO A 25 18.78 4.09 9.29
C PRO A 25 17.88 3.47 10.35
N SER A 26 16.97 4.26 10.93
CA SER A 26 16.04 3.81 11.97
C SER A 26 15.13 2.65 11.54
N LEU A 27 15.04 2.40 10.23
CA LEU A 27 14.39 1.23 9.64
C LEU A 27 15.05 -0.09 10.05
N PHE A 28 16.38 -0.07 10.30
CA PHE A 28 17.14 -1.20 10.85
C PHE A 28 17.32 -1.01 12.36
N ALA A 29 16.45 -1.60 13.11
CA ALA A 29 16.40 -1.46 14.57
C ALA A 29 16.09 -2.80 15.25
N ASP A 30 16.18 -2.82 16.56
CA ASP A 30 15.65 -3.91 17.35
C ASP A 30 14.19 -4.18 16.99
N ASN A 31 13.77 -5.43 17.06
CA ASN A 31 12.42 -5.90 16.76
C ASN A 31 12.04 -5.90 15.25
N MET A 32 12.92 -5.52 14.33
CA MET A 32 12.62 -5.56 12.89
C MET A 32 12.36 -6.98 12.39
N VAL A 33 11.74 -7.08 11.21
CA VAL A 33 11.55 -8.33 10.46
C VAL A 33 12.25 -8.22 9.13
N LEU A 34 13.08 -9.20 8.78
CA LEU A 34 13.68 -9.36 7.45
C LEU A 34 12.90 -10.40 6.64
N GLN A 35 12.81 -10.20 5.33
CA GLN A 35 12.18 -11.15 4.41
C GLN A 35 12.93 -12.49 4.45
N GLN A 36 12.20 -13.60 4.62
CA GLN A 36 12.74 -14.96 4.62
C GLN A 36 13.19 -15.41 3.21
N ASN A 37 14.13 -16.37 3.18
CA ASN A 37 14.62 -17.01 1.95
C ASN A 37 15.02 -16.00 0.87
N ALA A 38 15.75 -14.96 1.25
CA ALA A 38 16.10 -13.83 0.39
C ALA A 38 17.54 -13.36 0.66
N ASP A 39 18.08 -12.61 -0.29
CA ASP A 39 19.23 -11.75 -0.07
C ASP A 39 18.73 -10.40 0.43
N ALA A 40 18.58 -10.28 1.75
CA ALA A 40 18.01 -9.07 2.37
C ALA A 40 18.97 -7.90 2.25
N ALA A 41 18.52 -6.82 1.59
CA ALA A 41 19.29 -5.59 1.46
C ALA A 41 19.45 -4.92 2.82
N ILE A 42 20.69 -4.44 3.07
CA ILE A 42 21.04 -3.72 4.28
C ILE A 42 22.06 -2.63 3.94
N TRP A 43 21.91 -1.46 4.57
CA TRP A 43 22.74 -0.28 4.27
C TRP A 43 22.88 0.61 5.50
N GLY A 44 23.82 1.55 5.42
CA GLY A 44 24.07 2.51 6.48
C GLY A 44 25.28 3.39 6.18
N LYS A 45 25.81 4.00 7.24
CA LYS A 45 27.02 4.81 7.19
C LYS A 45 28.09 4.22 8.12
N ALA A 46 29.34 4.46 7.80
CA ALA A 46 30.48 4.09 8.59
C ALA A 46 31.61 5.11 8.31
N LYS A 47 32.78 4.91 8.90
CA LYS A 47 33.95 5.74 8.55
C LYS A 47 34.24 5.60 7.04
N PRO A 48 34.49 6.71 6.33
CA PRO A 48 34.88 6.66 4.91
C PRO A 48 35.97 5.63 4.66
N ASP A 49 35.84 4.90 3.56
CA ASP A 49 36.76 3.86 3.10
C ASP A 49 37.00 2.69 4.10
N SER A 50 36.22 2.63 5.19
CA SER A 50 36.32 1.53 6.16
C SER A 50 35.61 0.26 5.71
N LYS A 51 36.08 -0.87 6.22
CA LYS A 51 35.39 -2.15 6.05
C LYS A 51 34.32 -2.29 7.12
N VAL A 52 33.11 -2.64 6.70
CA VAL A 52 32.00 -3.00 7.59
C VAL A 52 31.83 -4.52 7.54
N THR A 53 31.96 -5.16 8.69
CA THR A 53 31.73 -6.60 8.86
C THR A 53 30.39 -6.84 9.50
N ILE A 54 29.56 -7.69 8.90
CA ILE A 54 28.23 -8.06 9.37
C ILE A 54 28.23 -9.54 9.75
N THR A 55 27.79 -9.86 10.95
CA THR A 55 27.62 -11.23 11.45
C THR A 55 26.20 -11.42 11.97
N THR A 56 25.66 -12.59 11.74
CA THR A 56 24.29 -12.94 12.11
C THR A 56 24.27 -14.16 13.01
N SER A 57 23.34 -14.23 13.96
CA SER A 57 23.25 -15.38 14.87
C SER A 57 22.70 -16.65 14.22
N TRP A 58 22.11 -16.56 13.03
CA TRP A 58 21.60 -17.73 12.26
C TRP A 58 22.62 -18.33 11.32
N SER A 59 23.78 -17.70 11.11
CA SER A 59 24.80 -18.18 10.19
C SER A 59 26.19 -17.96 10.75
N LYS A 60 27.12 -18.88 10.40
CA LYS A 60 28.55 -18.69 10.68
C LYS A 60 29.24 -17.81 9.63
N ALA A 61 28.60 -17.56 8.49
CA ALA A 61 29.14 -16.72 7.43
C ALA A 61 29.24 -15.26 7.90
N LYS A 62 30.28 -14.57 7.42
CA LYS A 62 30.48 -13.14 7.61
C LYS A 62 30.30 -12.45 6.27
N THR A 63 29.48 -11.41 6.25
CA THR A 63 29.40 -10.50 5.09
C THR A 63 30.33 -9.33 5.35
N VAL A 64 31.12 -8.95 4.36
CA VAL A 64 32.04 -7.81 4.42
C VAL A 64 31.72 -6.88 3.25
N THR A 65 31.54 -5.60 3.55
CA THR A 65 31.37 -4.53 2.56
C THR A 65 32.32 -3.39 2.89
N GLN A 66 32.47 -2.45 1.97
CA GLN A 66 33.28 -1.26 2.17
C GLN A 66 32.43 -0.01 2.04
N ALA A 67 32.59 0.92 2.97
CA ALA A 67 32.01 2.26 2.86
C ALA A 67 32.75 3.03 1.75
N ASP A 68 32.02 3.87 1.01
CA ASP A 68 32.60 4.78 0.02
C ASP A 68 33.27 6.01 0.68
N SER A 69 33.72 6.93 -0.14
CA SER A 69 34.36 8.19 0.32
C SER A 69 33.43 9.11 1.11
N GLU A 70 32.10 8.92 0.99
CA GLU A 70 31.06 9.62 1.79
C GLU A 70 30.67 8.85 3.04
N GLY A 71 31.26 7.66 3.25
CA GLY A 71 30.95 6.77 4.35
C GLY A 71 29.70 5.91 4.15
N LYS A 72 29.05 5.96 2.97
CA LYS A 72 27.86 5.15 2.67
C LYS A 72 28.27 3.73 2.29
N TRP A 73 27.52 2.75 2.77
CA TRP A 73 27.70 1.35 2.40
C TRP A 73 26.36 0.66 2.19
N LYS A 74 26.32 -0.31 1.31
CA LYS A 74 25.17 -1.18 1.02
C LYS A 74 25.66 -2.59 0.69
N THR A 75 24.93 -3.59 1.16
CA THR A 75 25.17 -5.00 0.85
C THR A 75 23.89 -5.82 1.02
N THR A 76 23.97 -7.11 0.86
CA THR A 76 22.89 -8.05 1.19
C THR A 76 23.39 -9.09 2.21
N ILE A 77 22.46 -9.62 2.98
CA ILE A 77 22.67 -10.76 3.87
C ILE A 77 21.65 -11.85 3.54
N ALA A 78 22.14 -13.08 3.36
CA ALA A 78 21.26 -14.21 3.12
C ALA A 78 20.43 -14.53 4.38
N THR A 79 19.10 -14.60 4.22
CA THR A 79 18.17 -14.94 5.29
C THR A 79 17.69 -16.39 5.14
N PRO A 80 17.60 -17.17 6.23
CA PRO A 80 17.02 -18.51 6.20
C PRO A 80 15.49 -18.46 6.09
N SER A 81 14.87 -19.63 6.21
CA SER A 81 13.42 -19.75 6.44
C SER A 81 13.00 -19.06 7.74
N ALA A 82 11.71 -18.73 7.82
CA ALA A 82 11.11 -18.00 8.94
C ALA A 82 11.52 -18.54 10.32
N GLY A 83 11.75 -17.62 11.24
CA GLY A 83 12.17 -17.95 12.61
C GLY A 83 12.68 -16.74 13.38
N GLY A 84 13.35 -17.02 14.49
CA GLY A 84 13.89 -16.02 15.41
C GLY A 84 13.43 -16.25 16.85
N PRO A 85 13.78 -15.36 17.78
CA PRO A 85 14.51 -14.09 17.54
C PRO A 85 16.01 -14.30 17.30
N TYR A 86 16.57 -13.44 16.46
CA TYR A 86 17.98 -13.43 16.08
C TYR A 86 18.68 -12.12 16.44
N GLU A 87 20.02 -12.10 16.31
CA GLU A 87 20.85 -10.91 16.43
C GLU A 87 21.65 -10.68 15.14
N ILE A 88 21.88 -9.40 14.82
CA ILE A 88 22.77 -8.96 13.75
C ILE A 88 23.77 -7.98 14.35
N THR A 89 25.06 -8.27 14.16
CA THR A 89 26.15 -7.42 14.65
C THR A 89 26.90 -6.82 13.46
N PHE A 90 27.04 -5.51 13.48
CA PHE A 90 27.81 -4.69 12.55
C PHE A 90 29.08 -4.23 13.25
N SER A 91 30.19 -4.13 12.52
CA SER A 91 31.45 -3.63 13.07
C SER A 91 32.31 -3.02 11.98
N ASP A 92 32.80 -1.82 12.22
CA ASP A 92 33.89 -1.14 11.52
C ASP A 92 35.12 -0.96 12.43
N GLY A 93 35.16 -1.74 13.53
CA GLY A 93 36.08 -1.65 14.65
C GLY A 93 35.33 -1.63 15.98
N GLU A 94 34.22 -0.87 16.04
CA GLU A 94 33.25 -0.93 17.12
C GLU A 94 32.05 -1.79 16.74
N LYS A 95 31.39 -2.41 17.75
CA LYS A 95 30.24 -3.27 17.52
C LYS A 95 28.93 -2.55 17.79
N LEU A 96 28.01 -2.67 16.84
CA LEU A 96 26.59 -2.35 16.98
C LEU A 96 25.78 -3.63 16.79
N THR A 97 24.95 -4.02 17.76
CA THR A 97 24.14 -5.24 17.67
C THR A 97 22.67 -4.91 17.72
N LEU A 98 21.93 -5.34 16.71
CA LEU A 98 20.47 -5.34 16.70
C LEU A 98 19.97 -6.66 17.27
N LYS A 99 18.94 -6.56 18.13
CA LYS A 99 18.39 -7.70 18.87
C LYS A 99 16.93 -7.95 18.52
N ASN A 100 16.44 -9.13 18.87
CA ASN A 100 15.05 -9.54 18.66
C ASN A 100 14.59 -9.41 17.20
N VAL A 101 15.53 -9.66 16.26
CA VAL A 101 15.25 -9.66 14.82
C VAL A 101 14.48 -10.93 14.46
N LEU A 102 13.37 -10.79 13.75
CA LEU A 102 12.64 -11.92 13.20
C LEU A 102 12.92 -12.06 11.71
N ILE A 103 12.80 -13.27 11.21
CA ILE A 103 12.80 -13.59 9.78
C ILE A 103 11.44 -14.15 9.43
N GLY A 104 10.78 -13.57 8.42
CA GLY A 104 9.42 -13.93 8.05
C GLY A 104 8.97 -13.23 6.77
N GLU A 105 7.69 -12.96 6.64
CA GLU A 105 7.12 -12.25 5.49
C GLU A 105 7.10 -10.75 5.76
N VAL A 106 7.66 -9.98 4.84
CA VAL A 106 7.69 -8.50 4.93
C VAL A 106 6.86 -7.88 3.81
N TRP A 107 5.98 -6.95 4.18
CA TRP A 107 5.12 -6.23 3.24
C TRP A 107 5.21 -4.72 3.45
N ILE A 108 5.34 -3.98 2.35
CA ILE A 108 5.25 -2.52 2.37
C ILE A 108 3.78 -2.11 2.28
N CYS A 109 3.35 -1.24 3.18
CA CYS A 109 1.96 -0.78 3.26
C CYS A 109 1.95 0.74 3.06
N SER A 110 1.26 1.23 2.02
CA SER A 110 1.23 2.67 1.75
C SER A 110 -0.14 3.14 1.27
N GLY A 111 -0.31 4.45 1.19
CA GLY A 111 -1.57 5.07 0.79
C GLY A 111 -1.92 6.31 1.59
N GLN A 112 -3.24 6.56 1.68
CA GLN A 112 -3.77 7.71 2.40
C GLN A 112 -4.45 7.32 3.73
N SER A 113 -5.33 8.16 4.25
CA SER A 113 -5.92 8.04 5.59
C SER A 113 -6.48 6.65 5.95
N ASN A 114 -7.10 5.93 5.02
CA ASN A 114 -7.63 4.59 5.28
C ASN A 114 -6.52 3.53 5.47
N MET A 115 -5.30 3.76 4.97
CA MET A 115 -4.11 2.99 5.34
C MET A 115 -3.46 3.55 6.61
N ASP A 116 -3.41 4.89 6.76
CA ASP A 116 -2.74 5.59 7.85
C ASP A 116 -3.46 5.45 9.22
N THR A 117 -4.80 5.24 9.21
CA THR A 117 -5.60 5.17 10.44
C THR A 117 -5.10 4.09 11.37
N ARG A 118 -4.68 4.51 12.58
CA ARG A 118 -4.18 3.62 13.62
C ARG A 118 -5.28 2.77 14.24
N MET A 119 -4.93 1.65 14.86
CA MET A 119 -5.89 0.78 15.52
C MET A 119 -6.72 1.50 16.61
N LYS A 120 -6.14 2.48 17.30
CA LYS A 120 -6.87 3.31 18.26
C LYS A 120 -7.88 4.30 17.63
N GLY A 121 -7.94 4.37 16.30
CA GLY A 121 -8.80 5.28 15.56
C GLY A 121 -8.31 6.72 15.51
N TYR A 122 -9.10 7.57 14.85
CA TYR A 122 -9.00 9.03 14.95
C TYR A 122 -10.06 9.56 15.92
N THR A 123 -9.89 10.80 16.37
CA THR A 123 -10.91 11.47 17.21
C THR A 123 -12.29 11.43 16.53
N GLY A 124 -13.27 10.84 17.19
CA GLY A 124 -14.63 10.66 16.66
C GLY A 124 -14.78 9.60 15.55
N GLN A 125 -13.73 8.85 15.23
CA GLN A 125 -13.74 7.84 14.17
C GLN A 125 -13.11 6.52 14.70
N PRO A 126 -13.89 5.69 15.40
CA PRO A 126 -13.40 4.47 16.02
C PRO A 126 -13.10 3.39 14.98
N ILE A 127 -12.27 2.43 15.35
CA ILE A 127 -12.08 1.18 14.61
C ILE A 127 -12.94 0.09 15.26
N ALA A 128 -13.73 -0.61 14.45
CA ALA A 128 -14.60 -1.68 14.92
C ALA A 128 -13.78 -2.85 15.52
N GLY A 129 -14.10 -3.24 16.76
CA GLY A 129 -13.42 -4.30 17.47
C GLY A 129 -12.00 -3.97 17.94
N ALA A 130 -11.58 -2.68 17.89
CA ALA A 130 -10.23 -2.29 18.29
C ALA A 130 -9.89 -2.66 19.74
N ILE A 131 -10.84 -2.51 20.66
CA ILE A 131 -10.60 -2.80 22.08
C ILE A 131 -10.23 -4.27 22.32
N ASP A 132 -10.90 -5.21 21.65
CA ASP A 132 -10.61 -6.63 21.77
C ASP A 132 -9.23 -6.95 21.18
N ILE A 133 -8.94 -6.42 19.99
CA ILE A 133 -7.64 -6.61 19.32
C ILE A 133 -6.49 -6.07 20.18
N ILE A 134 -6.64 -4.88 20.76
CA ILE A 134 -5.61 -4.25 21.59
C ILE A 134 -5.41 -5.03 22.90
N THR A 135 -6.50 -5.41 23.58
CA THR A 135 -6.42 -6.08 24.89
C THR A 135 -5.97 -7.54 24.79
N GLU A 136 -6.19 -8.20 23.66
CA GLU A 136 -5.73 -9.57 23.37
C GLU A 136 -4.29 -9.62 22.83
N ALA A 137 -3.69 -8.48 22.49
CA ALA A 137 -2.34 -8.41 21.93
C ALA A 137 -1.26 -8.92 22.90
N LYS A 138 -0.35 -9.74 22.39
CA LYS A 138 0.76 -10.32 23.19
C LYS A 138 2.08 -10.11 22.45
N ALA A 139 3.08 -9.55 23.12
CA ALA A 139 4.40 -9.31 22.54
C ALA A 139 5.08 -10.58 21.95
N ALA A 140 4.71 -11.75 22.46
CA ALA A 140 5.18 -13.04 21.95
C ALA A 140 4.62 -13.41 20.57
N THR A 141 3.48 -12.82 20.14
CA THR A 141 2.94 -13.04 18.79
C THR A 141 3.90 -12.38 17.78
N PRO A 142 4.44 -13.14 16.80
CA PRO A 142 5.51 -12.64 15.93
C PRO A 142 4.98 -11.76 14.79
N ILE A 143 4.18 -10.77 15.12
CA ILE A 143 3.77 -9.67 14.24
C ILE A 143 4.54 -8.43 14.66
N ARG A 144 5.10 -7.70 13.70
CA ARG A 144 5.82 -6.45 13.92
C ARG A 144 5.34 -5.42 12.92
N CYS A 145 5.06 -4.23 13.41
CA CYS A 145 4.61 -3.14 12.58
C CYS A 145 5.61 -1.97 12.68
N CYS A 146 6.21 -1.63 11.56
CA CYS A 146 7.05 -0.43 11.45
C CYS A 146 6.19 0.73 10.96
N THR A 147 6.30 1.89 11.58
CA THR A 147 5.62 3.10 11.13
C THR A 147 6.64 4.21 10.93
N LEU A 148 6.62 4.83 9.75
CA LEU A 148 7.44 5.98 9.42
C LEU A 148 6.80 7.27 9.91
N LYS A 149 7.63 8.21 10.34
CA LYS A 149 7.23 9.58 10.65
C LYS A 149 6.81 10.31 9.38
N HIS A 150 5.78 11.15 9.47
CA HIS A 150 5.33 11.98 8.37
C HIS A 150 6.36 13.07 8.03
N ILE A 151 7.08 12.91 6.94
CA ILE A 151 8.09 13.84 6.43
C ILE A 151 7.83 14.09 4.94
N LYS A 152 7.95 15.33 4.51
CA LYS A 152 7.88 15.77 3.13
C LYS A 152 9.18 16.45 2.74
N SER A 153 9.67 16.21 1.54
CA SER A 153 10.93 16.78 1.06
C SER A 153 10.84 17.17 -0.42
N LEU A 154 11.55 18.23 -0.81
CA LEU A 154 11.72 18.62 -2.22
C LEU A 154 12.78 17.75 -2.92
N THR A 155 13.68 17.15 -2.15
CA THR A 155 14.73 16.26 -2.65
C THR A 155 14.65 14.90 -1.97
N PRO A 156 15.08 13.81 -2.63
CA PRO A 156 15.13 12.49 -2.02
C PRO A 156 15.95 12.50 -0.72
N MET A 157 15.40 11.90 0.32
CA MET A 157 16.05 11.73 1.63
C MET A 157 16.63 10.31 1.74
N ASP A 158 17.82 10.21 2.36
CA ASP A 158 18.44 8.89 2.63
C ASP A 158 17.78 8.16 3.80
N GLU A 159 17.07 8.89 4.68
CA GLU A 159 16.49 8.36 5.93
C GLU A 159 15.19 9.08 6.31
N CYS A 160 14.27 8.31 6.88
CA CYS A 160 13.07 8.78 7.57
C CYS A 160 12.98 8.06 8.91
N GLU A 161 12.68 8.80 9.98
CA GLU A 161 12.49 8.20 11.32
C GLU A 161 11.40 7.12 11.27
N ALA A 162 11.75 5.91 11.71
CA ALA A 162 10.88 4.74 11.71
C ALA A 162 10.89 4.07 13.09
N THR A 163 9.75 3.50 13.48
CA THR A 163 9.60 2.79 14.76
C THR A 163 8.98 1.43 14.54
N TRP A 164 9.68 0.38 14.99
CA TRP A 164 9.16 -0.99 15.02
C TRP A 164 8.41 -1.23 16.35
N PHE A 165 7.13 -1.50 16.24
CA PHE A 165 6.25 -1.83 17.35
C PHE A 165 6.12 -3.35 17.52
N LEU A 166 6.15 -3.80 18.78
CA LEU A 166 5.80 -5.16 19.16
C LEU A 166 4.28 -5.38 19.08
N ASN A 167 3.87 -6.62 19.05
CA ASN A 167 2.46 -7.00 19.13
C ASN A 167 1.99 -6.99 20.60
N ASP A 168 2.18 -5.87 21.30
CA ASP A 168 1.61 -5.63 22.62
C ASP A 168 0.48 -4.58 22.54
N PRO A 169 -0.29 -4.36 23.60
CA PRO A 169 -1.40 -3.42 23.58
C PRO A 169 -1.04 -2.02 23.09
N TYR A 170 0.12 -1.49 23.53
CA TYR A 170 0.57 -0.17 23.11
C TYR A 170 0.97 -0.18 21.61
N GLY A 171 1.82 -1.12 21.23
CA GLY A 171 2.30 -1.22 19.85
C GLY A 171 1.16 -1.41 18.85
N VAL A 172 0.22 -2.30 19.13
CA VAL A 172 -0.95 -2.51 18.27
C VAL A 172 -1.81 -1.25 18.17
N SER A 173 -2.00 -0.51 19.26
CA SER A 173 -2.79 0.74 19.26
C SER A 173 -2.20 1.81 18.35
N GLU A 174 -0.87 1.86 18.21
CA GLU A 174 -0.14 2.88 17.43
C GLU A 174 0.08 2.52 15.97
N THR A 175 -0.27 1.31 15.54
CA THR A 175 -0.04 0.84 14.16
C THR A 175 -1.28 0.97 13.28
N SER A 176 -1.07 1.02 11.95
CA SER A 176 -2.14 1.00 10.95
C SER A 176 -3.10 -0.16 11.19
N ALA A 177 -4.39 0.11 11.35
CA ALA A 177 -5.39 -0.93 11.51
C ALA A 177 -5.50 -1.84 10.27
N THR A 178 -5.48 -1.25 9.06
CA THR A 178 -5.54 -2.00 7.80
C THR A 178 -4.33 -2.92 7.65
N ALA A 179 -3.11 -2.40 7.84
CA ALA A 179 -1.87 -3.18 7.75
C ALA A 179 -1.79 -4.24 8.84
N TYR A 180 -2.23 -3.95 10.06
CA TYR A 180 -2.27 -4.91 11.16
C TYR A 180 -3.22 -6.09 10.86
N PHE A 181 -4.44 -5.83 10.40
CA PHE A 181 -5.37 -6.90 10.04
C PHE A 181 -4.86 -7.75 8.87
N PHE A 182 -4.17 -7.14 7.90
CA PHE A 182 -3.47 -7.89 6.85
C PHE A 182 -2.42 -8.82 7.45
N ALA A 183 -1.50 -8.30 8.28
CA ALA A 183 -0.45 -9.07 8.93
C ALA A 183 -1.01 -10.18 9.83
N LEU A 184 -2.04 -9.88 10.62
CA LEU A 184 -2.71 -10.86 11.49
C LEU A 184 -3.30 -12.02 10.71
N LYS A 185 -3.91 -11.74 9.54
CA LYS A 185 -4.50 -12.80 8.69
C LYS A 185 -3.42 -13.66 8.05
N LEU A 186 -2.34 -13.05 7.57
CA LEU A 186 -1.19 -13.79 7.03
C LEU A 186 -0.54 -14.67 8.10
N HIS A 187 -0.23 -14.10 9.26
CA HIS A 187 0.36 -14.84 10.37
C HIS A 187 -0.49 -16.06 10.76
N LYS A 188 -1.79 -15.87 10.94
CA LYS A 188 -2.73 -16.97 11.28
C LYS A 188 -2.82 -18.05 10.20
N ALA A 189 -2.59 -17.72 8.94
CA ALA A 189 -2.71 -18.67 7.84
C ALA A 189 -1.40 -19.40 7.54
N LEU A 190 -0.25 -18.76 7.74
CA LEU A 190 1.06 -19.26 7.35
C LEU A 190 1.90 -19.75 8.54
N ASP A 191 1.53 -19.37 9.76
CA ASP A 191 2.26 -19.65 11.01
C ASP A 191 3.74 -19.20 10.96
N VAL A 192 3.99 -18.03 10.34
CA VAL A 192 5.33 -17.42 10.25
C VAL A 192 5.30 -16.01 10.82
N PRO A 193 6.45 -15.44 11.23
CA PRO A 193 6.56 -14.03 11.56
C PRO A 193 6.13 -13.15 10.38
N VAL A 194 5.45 -12.04 10.67
CA VAL A 194 5.03 -11.06 9.66
C VAL A 194 5.44 -9.65 10.08
N GLY A 195 6.17 -8.99 9.20
CA GLY A 195 6.52 -7.58 9.29
C GLY A 195 5.74 -6.74 8.29
N VAL A 196 5.15 -5.63 8.73
CA VAL A 196 4.56 -4.62 7.85
C VAL A 196 5.25 -3.27 8.07
N ILE A 197 5.65 -2.62 6.99
CA ILE A 197 6.28 -1.30 7.01
C ILE A 197 5.27 -0.30 6.46
N ASN A 198 4.71 0.54 7.34
CA ASN A 198 3.69 1.52 7.00
C ASN A 198 4.29 2.86 6.60
N VAL A 199 4.09 3.22 5.33
CA VAL A 199 4.55 4.43 4.65
C VAL A 199 3.33 5.15 4.09
N SER A 200 2.48 5.71 4.96
CA SER A 200 1.21 6.31 4.56
C SER A 200 1.00 7.69 5.19
N TRP A 201 0.19 8.52 4.55
CA TRP A 201 -0.20 9.83 5.08
C TRP A 201 -1.60 10.22 4.59
N GLY A 202 -2.49 10.58 5.54
CA GLY A 202 -3.89 10.91 5.25
C GLY A 202 -4.08 12.08 4.29
N GLY A 203 -5.11 11.99 3.41
CA GLY A 203 -5.53 13.05 2.51
C GLY A 203 -4.62 13.29 1.31
N THR A 204 -3.75 12.36 0.95
CA THR A 204 -2.75 12.52 -0.12
C THR A 204 -3.20 11.96 -1.46
N PRO A 205 -2.90 12.62 -2.59
CA PRO A 205 -3.09 12.07 -3.92
C PRO A 205 -1.92 11.13 -4.29
N ILE A 206 -2.11 10.27 -5.27
CA ILE A 206 -1.10 9.29 -5.71
C ILE A 206 0.19 9.96 -6.21
N GLU A 207 0.09 11.07 -6.93
CA GLU A 207 1.24 11.81 -7.47
C GLU A 207 2.20 12.34 -6.40
N ALA A 208 1.75 12.52 -5.15
CA ALA A 208 2.64 12.86 -4.05
C ALA A 208 3.64 11.74 -3.70
N TRP A 209 3.29 10.50 -4.04
CA TRP A 209 4.06 9.27 -3.78
C TRP A 209 4.86 8.77 -4.99
N MET A 210 4.79 9.46 -6.13
CA MET A 210 5.52 9.12 -7.34
C MET A 210 6.82 9.90 -7.44
N SER A 211 7.85 9.30 -8.03
CA SER A 211 9.11 10.01 -8.24
C SER A 211 8.92 11.18 -9.20
N PRO A 212 9.60 12.33 -8.95
CA PRO A 212 9.55 13.46 -9.87
C PRO A 212 9.96 13.11 -11.30
N GLU A 213 10.89 12.17 -11.47
CA GLU A 213 11.39 11.73 -12.78
C GLU A 213 10.27 11.06 -13.58
N VAL A 214 9.53 10.11 -12.98
CA VAL A 214 8.39 9.42 -13.63
C VAL A 214 7.27 10.41 -13.94
N LEU A 215 6.98 11.34 -13.03
CA LEU A 215 5.97 12.37 -13.26
C LEU A 215 6.35 13.32 -14.40
N LYS A 216 7.62 13.71 -14.49
CA LYS A 216 8.13 14.53 -15.57
C LYS A 216 8.14 13.82 -16.92
N GLU A 217 8.47 12.53 -16.92
CA GLU A 217 8.55 11.72 -18.14
C GLU A 217 7.16 11.41 -18.70
N GLN A 218 6.20 11.01 -17.86
CA GLN A 218 4.93 10.44 -18.32
C GLN A 218 3.72 11.38 -18.16
N PHE A 219 3.83 12.45 -17.34
CA PHE A 219 2.70 13.33 -17.00
C PHE A 219 3.05 14.81 -17.15
N ALA A 220 4.05 15.13 -17.99
CA ALA A 220 4.43 16.51 -18.30
C ALA A 220 3.22 17.32 -18.80
N GLY A 221 3.05 18.53 -18.25
CA GLY A 221 1.92 19.41 -18.59
C GLY A 221 0.57 19.06 -17.91
N GLU A 222 0.48 17.89 -17.25
CA GLU A 222 -0.70 17.48 -16.50
C GLU A 222 -0.51 17.65 -14.98
N ILE A 223 0.71 17.44 -14.49
CA ILE A 223 1.09 17.51 -13.08
C ILE A 223 2.21 18.52 -12.92
N GLY A 224 1.96 19.57 -12.14
CA GLY A 224 2.95 20.62 -11.90
C GLY A 224 4.07 20.16 -10.96
N LEU A 225 5.33 20.43 -11.34
CA LEU A 225 6.53 20.08 -10.58
C LEU A 225 7.41 21.32 -10.29
N ASP A 226 6.89 22.54 -10.44
CA ASP A 226 7.64 23.79 -10.24
C ASP A 226 8.39 23.84 -8.91
N HIS A 227 7.79 23.34 -7.84
CA HIS A 227 8.37 23.26 -6.49
C HIS A 227 9.59 22.31 -6.41
N ILE A 228 9.61 21.27 -7.24
CA ILE A 228 10.77 20.35 -7.36
C ILE A 228 11.84 20.98 -8.23
N GLU A 229 11.48 21.57 -9.37
CA GLU A 229 12.39 22.12 -10.34
C GLU A 229 13.12 23.37 -9.81
N THR A 230 12.43 24.22 -9.05
CA THR A 230 13.03 25.41 -8.42
C THR A 230 13.75 25.09 -7.11
N GLY A 231 13.43 23.94 -6.47
CA GLY A 231 13.90 23.62 -5.12
C GLY A 231 13.28 24.51 -4.03
N GLU A 232 12.17 25.19 -4.33
CA GLU A 232 11.53 26.14 -3.43
C GLU A 232 10.12 25.69 -3.06
N TRP A 233 9.82 25.72 -1.76
CA TRP A 233 8.46 25.48 -1.30
C TRP A 233 7.54 26.64 -1.74
N PRO A 234 6.34 26.35 -2.29
CA PRO A 234 5.34 27.38 -2.46
C PRO A 234 4.97 27.99 -1.09
N ARG A 235 4.35 29.17 -1.10
CA ARG A 235 4.00 29.93 0.12
C ARG A 235 3.35 29.03 1.22
N LYS A 236 2.56 28.07 0.82
CA LYS A 236 2.03 27.01 1.69
C LYS A 236 2.77 25.72 1.41
N LYS A 237 3.57 25.26 2.37
CA LYS A 237 4.23 23.95 2.30
C LYS A 237 3.19 22.85 2.38
N ASP A 238 2.74 22.35 1.23
CA ASP A 238 1.70 21.32 1.18
C ASP A 238 2.32 19.93 0.95
N TYR A 239 1.99 19.00 1.83
CA TYR A 239 2.41 17.60 1.72
C TYR A 239 1.68 16.82 0.61
N LYS A 240 0.70 17.45 -0.04
CA LYS A 240 -0.03 16.89 -1.19
C LYS A 240 0.61 17.20 -2.54
N LEU A 241 1.67 18.01 -2.55
CA LEU A 241 2.40 18.31 -3.77
C LEU A 241 3.03 17.05 -4.35
N ALA A 242 3.11 17.01 -5.67
CA ALA A 242 3.66 15.90 -6.42
C ALA A 242 5.12 15.62 -6.02
N GLY A 243 5.49 14.36 -5.80
CA GLY A 243 6.84 13.90 -5.50
C GLY A 243 7.31 14.09 -4.05
N VAL A 244 6.66 14.93 -3.23
CA VAL A 244 7.23 15.32 -1.93
C VAL A 244 7.19 14.21 -0.87
N LEU A 245 6.25 13.26 -0.97
CA LEU A 245 6.17 12.11 -0.08
C LEU A 245 6.99 10.94 -0.61
N TYR A 246 7.12 10.82 -1.92
CA TYR A 246 8.15 9.96 -2.48
C TYR A 246 9.52 10.36 -1.92
N ASN A 247 9.92 11.61 -2.07
CA ASN A 247 11.22 12.11 -1.61
C ASN A 247 11.42 11.97 -0.08
N GLY A 248 10.40 12.29 0.72
CA GLY A 248 10.53 12.35 2.18
C GLY A 248 10.31 11.02 2.89
N MET A 249 9.57 10.10 2.29
CA MET A 249 9.15 8.86 2.96
C MET A 249 9.42 7.62 2.11
N LEU A 250 8.80 7.49 0.92
CA LEU A 250 8.84 6.25 0.15
C LEU A 250 10.27 5.90 -0.31
N HIS A 251 11.03 6.86 -0.79
CA HIS A 251 12.42 6.68 -1.20
C HIS A 251 13.30 6.11 -0.07
N THR A 252 13.04 6.46 1.18
CA THR A 252 13.85 6.04 2.34
C THR A 252 13.70 4.56 2.70
N VAL A 253 12.65 3.89 2.22
CA VAL A 253 12.44 2.45 2.43
C VAL A 253 12.90 1.60 1.26
N ILE A 254 13.27 2.22 0.15
CA ILE A 254 13.83 1.53 -1.01
C ILE A 254 15.33 1.31 -0.77
N PRO A 255 15.85 0.10 -0.90
CA PRO A 255 15.25 -1.15 -1.37
C PRO A 255 15.04 -2.19 -0.24
N TYR A 256 14.38 -1.86 0.86
CA TYR A 256 14.14 -2.86 1.91
C TYR A 256 13.47 -4.09 1.31
N THR A 257 14.09 -5.26 1.50
CA THR A 257 13.64 -6.48 0.85
C THR A 257 12.29 -6.91 1.40
N ALA A 258 11.28 -6.92 0.55
CA ALA A 258 9.90 -7.23 0.89
C ALA A 258 9.30 -8.23 -0.11
N LYS A 259 8.29 -8.97 0.35
CA LYS A 259 7.50 -9.89 -0.47
C LYS A 259 6.65 -9.14 -1.49
N GLY A 260 6.02 -8.04 -1.08
CA GLY A 260 5.11 -7.29 -1.91
C GLY A 260 4.66 -5.98 -1.28
N PHE A 261 3.71 -5.33 -1.94
CA PHE A 261 3.20 -4.01 -1.62
C PHE A 261 1.68 -4.05 -1.48
N ILE A 262 1.14 -3.41 -0.44
CA ILE A 262 -0.30 -3.15 -0.31
C ILE A 262 -0.58 -1.66 -0.30
N TRP A 263 -1.62 -1.25 -1.05
CA TRP A 263 -1.94 0.14 -1.33
C TRP A 263 -3.40 0.48 -1.03
N TYR A 264 -3.67 1.54 -0.27
CA TYR A 264 -5.03 2.02 -0.02
C TYR A 264 -5.12 3.52 -0.22
N GLN A 265 -5.43 3.92 -1.44
CA GLN A 265 -5.51 5.33 -1.86
C GLN A 265 -6.51 5.47 -3.01
N GLY A 266 -7.00 6.68 -3.27
CA GLY A 266 -7.89 6.99 -4.38
C GLY A 266 -8.85 8.16 -4.08
N CYS A 267 -9.31 8.31 -2.84
CA CYS A 267 -10.31 9.32 -2.49
C CYS A 267 -9.87 10.76 -2.86
N ASN A 268 -8.58 11.08 -2.77
CA ASN A 268 -8.09 12.41 -3.14
C ASN A 268 -7.99 12.64 -4.66
N ASN A 269 -8.03 11.56 -5.44
CA ASN A 269 -7.98 11.60 -6.91
C ASN A 269 -9.36 11.38 -7.57
N LYS A 270 -10.46 11.22 -6.79
CA LYS A 270 -11.76 10.77 -7.31
C LYS A 270 -12.29 11.61 -8.48
N ASP A 271 -12.05 12.92 -8.45
CA ASP A 271 -12.50 13.84 -9.50
C ASP A 271 -11.62 13.77 -10.78
N ARG A 272 -10.52 13.00 -10.73
CA ARG A 272 -9.56 12.80 -11.83
C ARG A 272 -9.38 11.30 -12.13
N TYR A 273 -10.45 10.52 -12.10
CA TYR A 273 -10.43 9.06 -12.24
C TYR A 273 -9.81 8.59 -13.56
N GLU A 274 -10.00 9.32 -14.67
CA GLU A 274 -9.36 8.99 -15.96
C GLU A 274 -7.82 9.14 -15.91
N GLN A 275 -7.33 10.17 -15.24
CA GLN A 275 -5.90 10.34 -14.99
C GLN A 275 -5.37 9.23 -14.07
N TYR A 276 -6.15 8.83 -13.06
CA TYR A 276 -5.77 7.78 -12.11
C TYR A 276 -5.55 6.42 -12.79
N LYS A 277 -6.31 6.10 -13.84
CA LYS A 277 -6.13 4.87 -14.65
C LYS A 277 -4.73 4.79 -15.28
N ARG A 278 -4.05 5.92 -15.48
CA ARG A 278 -2.67 6.00 -15.98
C ARG A 278 -1.66 6.12 -14.84
N LEU A 279 -1.98 6.90 -13.80
CA LEU A 279 -1.11 7.13 -12.66
C LEU A 279 -0.83 5.85 -11.87
N GLN A 280 -1.84 5.02 -11.60
CA GLN A 280 -1.64 3.82 -10.78
C GLN A 280 -0.74 2.78 -11.47
N PRO A 281 -0.90 2.43 -12.75
CA PRO A 281 0.06 1.56 -13.45
C PRO A 281 1.48 2.13 -13.48
N ALA A 282 1.65 3.41 -13.77
CA ALA A 282 2.96 4.08 -13.75
C ALA A 282 3.61 4.06 -12.35
N PHE A 283 2.83 4.24 -11.30
CA PHE A 283 3.30 4.11 -9.92
C PHE A 283 3.81 2.71 -9.62
N VAL A 284 3.09 1.67 -10.05
CA VAL A 284 3.50 0.28 -9.81
C VAL A 284 4.74 -0.09 -10.63
N GLU A 285 4.83 0.37 -11.87
CA GLU A 285 6.02 0.19 -12.71
C GLU A 285 7.25 0.85 -12.05
N MET A 286 7.12 2.08 -11.58
CA MET A 286 8.15 2.79 -10.80
C MET A 286 8.60 1.96 -9.59
N LEU A 287 7.67 1.50 -8.75
CA LEU A 287 8.00 0.68 -7.57
C LEU A 287 8.80 -0.56 -7.96
N ARG A 288 8.35 -1.31 -8.95
CA ARG A 288 9.03 -2.53 -9.41
C ARG A 288 10.43 -2.26 -9.92
N LYS A 289 10.61 -1.21 -10.71
CA LYS A 289 11.91 -0.77 -11.21
C LYS A 289 12.87 -0.44 -10.06
N GLU A 290 12.41 0.30 -9.06
CA GLU A 290 13.24 0.74 -7.93
C GLU A 290 13.58 -0.39 -6.94
N TRP A 291 12.68 -1.37 -6.76
CA TRP A 291 12.96 -2.59 -6.01
C TRP A 291 13.74 -3.64 -6.82
N GLY A 292 13.92 -3.43 -8.14
CA GLY A 292 14.55 -4.43 -9.02
C GLY A 292 13.76 -5.74 -9.10
N ASN A 293 12.43 -5.68 -8.99
CA ASN A 293 11.54 -6.84 -9.00
C ASN A 293 10.28 -6.60 -9.84
N ASP A 294 10.35 -6.93 -11.13
CA ASP A 294 9.25 -6.74 -12.09
C ASP A 294 7.98 -7.55 -11.75
N ARG A 295 8.12 -8.54 -10.87
CA ARG A 295 7.03 -9.40 -10.42
C ARG A 295 6.59 -9.11 -8.99
N MET A 296 7.07 -8.03 -8.37
CA MET A 296 6.67 -7.66 -7.02
C MET A 296 5.15 -7.60 -6.93
N PRO A 297 4.50 -8.42 -6.08
CA PRO A 297 3.06 -8.39 -5.89
C PRO A 297 2.58 -7.01 -5.44
N PHE A 298 1.51 -6.54 -6.06
CA PHE A 298 0.88 -5.26 -5.72
C PHE A 298 -0.61 -5.47 -5.50
N TYR A 299 -1.06 -5.42 -4.25
CA TYR A 299 -2.46 -5.52 -3.91
C TYR A 299 -2.99 -4.17 -3.47
N PHE A 300 -4.10 -3.75 -4.05
CA PHE A 300 -4.67 -2.44 -3.74
C PHE A 300 -6.11 -2.54 -3.30
N THR A 301 -6.53 -1.56 -2.51
CA THR A 301 -7.90 -1.44 -2.04
C THR A 301 -8.64 -0.44 -2.91
N GLN A 302 -9.80 -0.82 -3.40
CA GLN A 302 -10.77 0.08 -4.01
C GLN A 302 -11.23 1.11 -2.98
N ILE A 303 -11.50 2.37 -3.37
CA ILE A 303 -12.14 3.31 -2.43
C ILE A 303 -13.53 2.79 -2.05
N ALA A 304 -13.92 3.01 -0.79
CA ALA A 304 -15.24 2.59 -0.31
C ALA A 304 -16.31 3.66 -0.64
N PRO A 305 -17.58 3.27 -0.83
CA PRO A 305 -18.69 4.21 -0.97
C PRO A 305 -18.81 5.17 0.23
N TYR A 306 -19.05 6.43 -0.07
CA TYR A 306 -19.27 7.49 0.91
C TYR A 306 -20.07 8.62 0.24
N ASN A 307 -20.91 9.35 0.98
CA ASN A 307 -21.82 10.33 0.38
C ASN A 307 -21.14 11.54 -0.30
N TYR A 308 -19.92 11.90 0.09
CA TYR A 308 -19.17 13.06 -0.42
C TYR A 308 -19.97 14.36 -0.50
N GLY A 309 -21.02 14.51 0.34
CA GLY A 309 -21.94 15.66 0.33
C GLY A 309 -23.05 15.59 -0.73
N ASN A 310 -22.97 14.67 -1.68
CA ASN A 310 -24.01 14.34 -2.66
C ASN A 310 -23.98 12.83 -2.98
N PRO A 311 -24.84 12.02 -2.35
CA PRO A 311 -24.82 10.58 -2.50
C PRO A 311 -25.15 10.11 -3.94
N ASP A 312 -25.92 10.90 -4.71
CA ASP A 312 -26.33 10.57 -6.07
C ASP A 312 -25.30 11.00 -7.14
N ALA A 313 -24.32 11.83 -6.79
CA ALA A 313 -23.22 12.15 -7.68
C ALA A 313 -22.35 10.89 -7.96
N ARG A 314 -21.49 10.93 -8.98
CA ARG A 314 -20.92 9.72 -9.58
C ARG A 314 -19.39 9.59 -9.44
N GLU A 315 -18.70 10.58 -8.89
CA GLU A 315 -17.23 10.65 -8.88
C GLU A 315 -16.59 9.45 -8.19
N ALA A 316 -17.17 9.01 -7.05
CA ALA A 316 -16.66 7.82 -6.36
C ALA A 316 -16.95 6.54 -7.13
N GLY A 317 -18.14 6.40 -7.73
CA GLY A 317 -18.47 5.27 -8.62
C GLY A 317 -17.52 5.17 -9.80
N TYR A 318 -17.24 6.30 -10.47
CA TYR A 318 -16.25 6.34 -11.56
C TYR A 318 -14.84 6.01 -11.07
N MET A 319 -14.43 6.46 -9.90
CA MET A 319 -13.12 6.12 -9.35
C MET A 319 -13.01 4.65 -8.99
N MET A 320 -14.05 4.06 -8.39
CA MET A 320 -14.10 2.62 -8.10
C MET A 320 -14.02 1.79 -9.38
N TRP A 321 -14.75 2.18 -10.43
CA TRP A 321 -14.67 1.57 -11.75
C TRP A 321 -13.27 1.73 -12.36
N ALA A 322 -12.67 2.92 -12.30
CA ALA A 322 -11.34 3.19 -12.82
C ALA A 322 -10.27 2.33 -12.13
N GLN A 323 -10.35 2.16 -10.80
CA GLN A 323 -9.47 1.28 -10.06
C GLN A 323 -9.61 -0.19 -10.52
N ALA A 324 -10.83 -0.65 -10.78
CA ALA A 324 -11.04 -2.00 -11.29
C ALA A 324 -10.42 -2.21 -12.69
N GLN A 325 -10.48 -1.19 -13.56
CA GLN A 325 -9.86 -1.24 -14.90
C GLN A 325 -8.32 -1.36 -14.84
N THR A 326 -7.67 -0.87 -13.79
CA THR A 326 -6.21 -0.99 -13.67
C THR A 326 -5.73 -2.42 -13.44
N LEU A 327 -6.60 -3.36 -13.03
CA LEU A 327 -6.24 -4.79 -12.90
C LEU A 327 -5.73 -5.38 -14.21
N GLU A 328 -6.30 -5.00 -15.35
CA GLU A 328 -5.89 -5.45 -16.68
C GLU A 328 -4.54 -4.87 -17.11
N LEU A 329 -4.15 -3.72 -16.53
CA LEU A 329 -2.93 -2.99 -16.87
C LEU A 329 -1.74 -3.35 -15.96
N ILE A 330 -2.00 -3.94 -14.81
CA ILE A 330 -0.99 -4.21 -13.79
C ILE A 330 -0.90 -5.73 -13.56
N PRO A 331 0.01 -6.45 -14.22
CA PRO A 331 0.23 -7.87 -13.96
C PRO A 331 0.69 -8.08 -12.49
N TYR A 332 0.51 -9.28 -11.94
CA TYR A 332 0.84 -9.63 -10.55
C TYR A 332 0.19 -8.67 -9.53
N SER A 333 -1.04 -8.28 -9.79
CA SER A 333 -1.84 -7.43 -8.90
C SER A 333 -3.15 -8.09 -8.50
N GLY A 334 -3.86 -7.46 -7.58
CA GLY A 334 -5.20 -7.83 -7.17
C GLY A 334 -5.87 -6.69 -6.41
N MET A 335 -7.21 -6.63 -6.45
CA MET A 335 -7.98 -5.57 -5.85
C MET A 335 -8.88 -6.11 -4.72
N ALA A 336 -8.70 -5.58 -3.52
CA ALA A 336 -9.66 -5.73 -2.44
C ALA A 336 -10.87 -4.82 -2.72
N ALA A 337 -11.93 -5.38 -3.29
CA ALA A 337 -13.18 -4.67 -3.54
C ALA A 337 -13.85 -4.28 -2.21
N THR A 338 -14.46 -3.10 -2.16
CA THR A 338 -15.00 -2.48 -0.94
C THR A 338 -16.40 -1.90 -1.10
N HIS A 339 -17.10 -2.26 -2.17
CA HIS A 339 -18.44 -1.75 -2.45
C HIS A 339 -19.46 -2.02 -1.30
N ASP A 340 -19.21 -3.03 -0.47
CA ASP A 340 -19.97 -3.41 0.74
C ASP A 340 -19.35 -2.92 2.05
N ALA A 341 -18.22 -2.20 2.00
CA ALA A 341 -17.44 -1.84 3.18
C ALA A 341 -17.38 -0.34 3.45
N GLY A 342 -18.22 0.44 2.77
CA GLY A 342 -18.36 1.89 2.97
C GLY A 342 -19.23 2.24 4.18
N GLU A 343 -19.23 3.51 4.54
CA GLU A 343 -20.15 4.11 5.50
C GLU A 343 -20.71 5.42 4.95
N PHE A 344 -22.04 5.58 5.00
CA PHE A 344 -22.70 6.75 4.42
C PHE A 344 -22.17 8.08 4.96
N ALA A 345 -21.94 8.16 6.27
CA ALA A 345 -21.57 9.39 6.95
C ALA A 345 -20.07 9.52 7.26
N CYS A 346 -19.24 8.51 6.95
CA CYS A 346 -17.83 8.54 7.26
C CYS A 346 -16.97 8.01 6.11
N ILE A 347 -16.04 8.84 5.62
CA ILE A 347 -15.07 8.46 4.58
C ILE A 347 -14.03 7.44 5.09
N HIS A 348 -13.96 7.26 6.41
CA HIS A 348 -13.07 6.30 7.07
C HIS A 348 -13.90 5.18 7.72
N PRO A 349 -14.34 4.16 6.96
CA PRO A 349 -15.15 3.08 7.53
C PRO A 349 -14.46 2.44 8.72
N ALA A 350 -15.21 2.22 9.81
CA ALA A 350 -14.68 1.65 11.05
C ALA A 350 -14.19 0.21 10.87
N ASN A 351 -14.78 -0.56 9.96
CA ASN A 351 -14.43 -1.97 9.72
C ASN A 351 -13.19 -2.14 8.85
N LYS A 352 -12.00 -1.85 9.40
CA LYS A 352 -10.72 -2.06 8.71
C LYS A 352 -10.35 -3.54 8.55
N LYS A 353 -10.95 -4.43 9.35
CA LYS A 353 -10.69 -5.86 9.30
C LYS A 353 -11.10 -6.46 7.94
N VAL A 354 -12.24 -6.06 7.39
CA VAL A 354 -12.69 -6.57 6.09
C VAL A 354 -11.69 -6.26 4.98
N VAL A 355 -11.14 -5.05 4.97
CA VAL A 355 -10.15 -4.62 3.97
C VAL A 355 -8.83 -5.35 4.16
N GLY A 356 -8.26 -5.32 5.37
CA GLY A 356 -7.00 -6.02 5.65
C GLY A 356 -7.06 -7.51 5.34
N TYR A 357 -8.18 -8.15 5.64
CA TYR A 357 -8.39 -9.57 5.34
C TYR A 357 -8.52 -9.84 3.83
N ARG A 358 -9.24 -8.99 3.08
CA ARG A 358 -9.34 -9.14 1.60
C ARG A 358 -7.99 -8.98 0.92
N LEU A 359 -7.17 -8.03 1.33
CA LEU A 359 -5.79 -7.92 0.86
C LEU A 359 -4.97 -9.18 1.17
N ALA A 360 -5.12 -9.74 2.38
CA ALA A 360 -4.43 -10.97 2.75
C ALA A 360 -4.95 -12.19 1.98
N TYR A 361 -6.24 -12.28 1.65
CA TYR A 361 -6.78 -13.37 0.81
C TYR A 361 -6.16 -13.36 -0.59
N LEU A 362 -5.96 -12.18 -1.18
CA LEU A 362 -5.28 -12.04 -2.47
C LEU A 362 -3.84 -12.58 -2.38
N ALA A 363 -3.07 -12.17 -1.37
CA ALA A 363 -1.73 -12.66 -1.16
C ALA A 363 -1.70 -14.18 -0.92
N LEU A 364 -2.57 -14.70 -0.06
CA LEU A 364 -2.66 -16.14 0.25
C LEU A 364 -2.96 -16.98 -1.00
N ALA A 365 -3.86 -16.51 -1.86
CA ALA A 365 -4.21 -17.21 -3.10
C ALA A 365 -3.08 -17.16 -4.14
N ASN A 366 -2.50 -15.99 -4.37
CA ASN A 366 -1.62 -15.72 -5.50
C ASN A 366 -0.14 -16.02 -5.18
N ASP A 367 0.34 -15.65 -3.98
CA ASP A 367 1.77 -15.75 -3.63
C ASP A 367 2.10 -16.93 -2.72
N TYR A 368 1.12 -17.41 -1.95
CA TYR A 368 1.31 -18.55 -1.03
C TYR A 368 0.58 -19.81 -1.49
N GLY A 369 -0.08 -19.77 -2.65
CA GLY A 369 -0.66 -20.94 -3.30
C GLY A 369 -1.83 -21.57 -2.54
N MET A 370 -2.46 -20.86 -1.60
CA MET A 370 -3.59 -21.38 -0.82
C MET A 370 -4.82 -21.55 -1.74
N LYS A 371 -5.47 -22.68 -1.67
CA LYS A 371 -6.61 -23.04 -2.53
C LYS A 371 -7.90 -23.14 -1.71
N GLY A 372 -9.05 -23.29 -2.41
CA GLY A 372 -10.34 -23.54 -1.79
C GLY A 372 -11.22 -22.31 -1.61
N PHE A 373 -10.77 -21.13 -2.03
CA PHE A 373 -11.54 -19.90 -2.04
C PHE A 373 -11.19 -19.03 -3.25
N ASP A 374 -12.04 -18.05 -3.55
CA ASP A 374 -11.79 -17.03 -4.57
C ASP A 374 -11.77 -15.65 -3.89
N ALA A 375 -10.62 -14.98 -3.97
CA ALA A 375 -10.39 -13.67 -3.37
C ALA A 375 -10.75 -12.51 -4.32
N ASN A 376 -10.98 -12.81 -5.61
CA ASN A 376 -11.23 -11.80 -6.63
C ASN A 376 -12.70 -11.36 -6.67
N PRO A 377 -12.98 -10.08 -6.92
CA PRO A 377 -14.34 -9.62 -7.18
C PRO A 377 -14.85 -10.19 -8.51
N PRO A 378 -16.16 -10.44 -8.65
CA PRO A 378 -16.76 -10.72 -9.95
C PRO A 378 -16.57 -9.53 -10.89
N MET A 379 -16.03 -9.77 -12.08
CA MET A 379 -15.76 -8.74 -13.07
C MET A 379 -16.64 -8.93 -14.30
N PRO A 380 -17.34 -7.88 -14.81
CA PRO A 380 -18.12 -7.97 -16.03
C PRO A 380 -17.19 -8.16 -17.25
N VAL A 381 -17.50 -9.11 -18.11
CA VAL A 381 -16.71 -9.42 -19.32
C VAL A 381 -17.49 -9.28 -20.62
N GLU A 382 -18.82 -9.29 -20.56
CA GLU A 382 -19.66 -9.17 -21.76
C GLU A 382 -20.97 -8.48 -21.43
N PHE A 383 -21.39 -7.55 -22.29
CA PHE A 383 -22.67 -6.87 -22.22
C PHE A 383 -23.47 -7.15 -23.48
N SER A 384 -24.75 -7.48 -23.37
CA SER A 384 -25.65 -7.63 -24.51
C SER A 384 -27.04 -7.11 -24.20
N PHE A 385 -27.71 -6.57 -25.23
CA PHE A 385 -29.01 -5.94 -25.11
C PHE A 385 -29.96 -6.57 -26.09
N LYS A 386 -31.04 -7.16 -25.61
CA LYS A 386 -32.08 -7.79 -26.46
C LYS A 386 -33.41 -7.94 -25.72
N ASP A 387 -34.49 -7.94 -26.45
CA ASP A 387 -35.86 -8.17 -25.90
C ASP A 387 -36.20 -7.26 -24.72
N GLY A 388 -35.77 -5.97 -24.80
CA GLY A 388 -36.02 -4.98 -23.73
C GLY A 388 -35.22 -5.20 -22.45
N LYS A 389 -34.13 -5.97 -22.51
CA LYS A 389 -33.32 -6.34 -21.35
C LYS A 389 -31.84 -6.16 -21.62
N ALA A 390 -31.06 -5.90 -20.55
CA ALA A 390 -29.62 -6.00 -20.58
C ALA A 390 -29.15 -7.31 -19.92
N TYR A 391 -28.16 -7.93 -20.48
CA TYR A 391 -27.49 -9.11 -19.95
C TYR A 391 -26.03 -8.79 -19.70
N VAL A 392 -25.53 -9.16 -18.52
CA VAL A 392 -24.14 -8.98 -18.15
C VAL A 392 -23.56 -10.31 -17.72
N LYS A 393 -22.47 -10.72 -18.37
CA LYS A 393 -21.72 -11.93 -18.04
C LYS A 393 -20.48 -11.57 -17.24
N PHE A 394 -20.15 -12.41 -16.26
CA PHE A 394 -19.04 -12.18 -15.33
C PHE A 394 -17.96 -13.24 -15.46
N GLU A 395 -16.72 -12.79 -15.39
CA GLU A 395 -15.64 -13.63 -14.92
C GLU A 395 -15.75 -13.72 -13.39
N CYS A 396 -15.93 -14.91 -12.92
CA CYS A 396 -16.11 -15.25 -11.51
C CYS A 396 -15.66 -16.70 -11.32
N GLY A 397 -15.09 -17.01 -10.17
CA GLY A 397 -14.59 -18.35 -9.87
C GLY A 397 -15.59 -19.47 -10.15
N LYS A 398 -15.21 -20.72 -9.89
CA LYS A 398 -16.01 -21.91 -10.21
C LYS A 398 -17.41 -21.90 -9.59
N ASN A 399 -17.56 -21.22 -8.46
CA ASN A 399 -18.80 -21.19 -7.68
C ASN A 399 -19.81 -20.11 -8.14
N GLY A 400 -19.45 -19.28 -9.13
CA GLY A 400 -20.36 -18.29 -9.72
C GLY A 400 -20.63 -17.06 -8.83
N ILE A 401 -21.76 -16.40 -9.12
CA ILE A 401 -22.21 -15.14 -8.49
C ILE A 401 -23.56 -15.34 -7.80
N GLY A 402 -23.85 -14.49 -6.82
CA GLY A 402 -25.08 -14.49 -6.03
C GLY A 402 -25.42 -13.13 -5.40
N PRO A 403 -26.52 -13.06 -4.64
CA PRO A 403 -27.45 -14.16 -4.31
C PRO A 403 -28.39 -14.53 -5.47
N ILE A 404 -28.73 -15.82 -5.54
CA ILE A 404 -29.75 -16.32 -6.46
C ILE A 404 -31.16 -16.10 -5.90
N ASN A 405 -32.20 -16.11 -6.73
CA ASN A 405 -33.60 -16.00 -6.35
C ASN A 405 -33.97 -14.72 -5.56
N LYS A 406 -33.18 -13.69 -5.71
CA LYS A 406 -33.37 -12.37 -5.08
C LYS A 406 -33.21 -11.28 -6.13
N ASP A 407 -33.98 -10.21 -6.01
CA ASP A 407 -33.78 -9.00 -6.78
C ASP A 407 -32.55 -8.26 -6.29
N LEU A 408 -31.68 -7.86 -7.22
CA LEU A 408 -30.48 -7.12 -6.98
C LEU A 408 -30.70 -5.66 -7.37
N GLY A 409 -30.42 -4.75 -6.44
CA GLY A 409 -30.53 -3.31 -6.63
C GLY A 409 -29.23 -2.66 -7.12
N CYS A 410 -29.21 -1.34 -7.09
CA CYS A 410 -28.08 -0.49 -7.50
C CYS A 410 -27.73 -0.56 -8.98
N PHE A 411 -28.67 -1.05 -9.81
CA PHE A 411 -28.56 -1.06 -11.28
C PHE A 411 -29.32 0.13 -11.86
N GLU A 412 -28.85 0.60 -13.01
CA GLU A 412 -29.47 1.61 -13.84
C GLU A 412 -29.38 1.17 -15.30
N LEU A 413 -30.45 1.41 -16.07
CA LEU A 413 -30.51 1.23 -17.53
C LEU A 413 -30.78 2.56 -18.21
N ALA A 414 -30.25 2.71 -19.43
CA ALA A 414 -30.58 3.83 -20.30
C ALA A 414 -30.87 3.33 -21.72
N GLY A 415 -31.78 4.03 -22.39
CA GLY A 415 -32.06 3.94 -23.82
C GLY A 415 -31.16 4.84 -24.65
N GLU A 416 -31.52 5.05 -25.93
CA GLU A 416 -30.82 5.97 -26.85
C GLU A 416 -30.81 7.44 -26.40
N ASP A 417 -31.75 7.80 -25.52
CA ASP A 417 -31.83 9.12 -24.90
C ASP A 417 -30.72 9.39 -23.87
N LYS A 418 -29.96 8.32 -23.49
CA LYS A 418 -28.87 8.33 -22.50
C LYS A 418 -29.31 8.74 -21.08
N VAL A 419 -30.61 8.68 -20.78
CA VAL A 419 -31.16 8.94 -19.46
C VAL A 419 -31.18 7.63 -18.66
N PHE A 420 -30.47 7.62 -17.53
CA PHE A 420 -30.41 6.44 -16.66
C PHE A 420 -31.58 6.38 -15.70
N HIS A 421 -32.30 5.29 -15.71
CA HIS A 421 -33.43 4.96 -14.84
C HIS A 421 -33.10 3.80 -13.92
N PRO A 422 -33.65 3.75 -12.70
CA PRO A 422 -33.48 2.63 -11.79
C PRO A 422 -33.86 1.31 -12.45
N ALA A 423 -33.06 0.28 -12.17
CA ALA A 423 -33.25 -1.05 -12.72
C ALA A 423 -33.03 -2.14 -11.67
N THR A 424 -33.57 -3.32 -11.92
CA THR A 424 -33.42 -4.49 -11.06
C THR A 424 -32.78 -5.61 -11.85
N ALA A 425 -31.84 -6.33 -11.20
CA ALA A 425 -31.19 -7.47 -11.81
C ALA A 425 -31.54 -8.79 -11.09
N ARG A 426 -31.42 -9.90 -11.84
CA ARG A 426 -31.49 -11.27 -11.29
C ARG A 426 -30.38 -12.13 -11.87
N VAL A 427 -29.77 -12.94 -11.00
CA VAL A 427 -28.80 -13.96 -11.43
C VAL A 427 -29.49 -15.02 -12.26
N GLN A 428 -28.89 -15.35 -13.39
CA GLN A 428 -29.38 -16.38 -14.31
C GLN A 428 -29.05 -17.81 -13.83
N LYS A 429 -29.64 -18.83 -14.47
CA LYS A 429 -29.44 -20.24 -14.11
C LYS A 429 -27.99 -20.70 -14.21
N ASP A 430 -27.19 -20.09 -15.07
CA ASP A 430 -25.77 -20.38 -15.24
C ASP A 430 -24.90 -19.87 -14.06
N GLN A 431 -25.48 -19.05 -13.16
CA GLN A 431 -24.81 -18.41 -12.04
C GLN A 431 -23.53 -17.62 -12.44
N ARG A 432 -23.46 -17.21 -13.71
CA ARG A 432 -22.34 -16.44 -14.28
C ARG A 432 -22.80 -15.20 -15.02
N SER A 433 -24.11 -15.05 -15.18
CA SER A 433 -24.72 -13.90 -15.82
C SER A 433 -25.90 -13.36 -15.02
N ILE A 434 -26.22 -12.09 -15.23
CA ILE A 434 -27.42 -11.45 -14.71
C ILE A 434 -28.26 -10.95 -15.87
N VAL A 435 -29.56 -10.85 -15.64
CA VAL A 435 -30.49 -10.10 -16.49
C VAL A 435 -30.94 -8.86 -15.73
N VAL A 436 -30.89 -7.69 -16.39
CA VAL A 436 -31.27 -6.39 -15.81
C VAL A 436 -32.46 -5.85 -16.58
N THR A 437 -33.47 -5.37 -15.85
CA THR A 437 -34.70 -4.83 -16.41
C THR A 437 -35.11 -3.54 -15.69
N SER A 438 -35.77 -2.63 -16.41
CA SER A 438 -36.41 -1.46 -15.88
C SER A 438 -37.79 -1.27 -16.52
N PRO A 439 -38.83 -0.91 -15.77
CA PRO A 439 -40.14 -0.60 -16.35
C PRO A 439 -40.11 0.69 -17.17
N GLU A 440 -39.12 1.56 -16.95
CA GLU A 440 -38.99 2.85 -17.61
C GLU A 440 -38.15 2.79 -18.88
N VAL A 441 -37.43 1.68 -19.16
CA VAL A 441 -36.55 1.54 -20.32
C VAL A 441 -36.91 0.29 -21.11
N SER A 442 -37.72 0.47 -22.15
CA SER A 442 -38.19 -0.64 -23.02
C SER A 442 -37.15 -1.15 -24.02
N ALA A 443 -36.15 -0.32 -24.35
CA ALA A 443 -35.07 -0.65 -25.30
C ALA A 443 -33.71 -0.18 -24.74
N PRO A 444 -33.13 -0.91 -23.75
CA PRO A 444 -31.88 -0.51 -23.13
C PRO A 444 -30.71 -0.67 -24.12
N VAL A 445 -29.77 0.29 -24.06
CA VAL A 445 -28.50 0.30 -24.80
C VAL A 445 -27.31 0.45 -23.85
N ALA A 446 -27.56 0.79 -22.57
CA ALA A 446 -26.52 0.89 -21.55
C ALA A 446 -27.00 0.37 -20.20
N VAL A 447 -26.05 -0.19 -19.42
CA VAL A 447 -26.24 -0.66 -18.06
C VAL A 447 -25.13 -0.16 -17.16
N ARG A 448 -25.51 0.27 -15.94
CA ARG A 448 -24.61 0.66 -14.87
C ARG A 448 -24.95 -0.06 -13.57
N TYR A 449 -23.94 -0.34 -12.74
CA TYR A 449 -24.07 -0.92 -11.43
C TYR A 449 -23.21 -0.16 -10.42
N GLY A 450 -23.80 0.35 -9.34
CA GLY A 450 -23.10 1.00 -8.24
C GLY A 450 -22.37 2.29 -8.61
N MET A 451 -22.74 2.95 -9.72
CA MET A 451 -22.04 4.12 -10.26
C MET A 451 -22.39 5.44 -9.57
N LYS A 452 -22.63 5.43 -8.25
CA LYS A 452 -22.91 6.60 -7.42
C LYS A 452 -21.86 6.75 -6.32
N ASN A 453 -21.79 7.94 -5.69
CA ASN A 453 -20.94 8.18 -4.54
C ASN A 453 -21.32 7.26 -3.36
N TRP A 454 -22.63 7.05 -3.20
CA TRP A 454 -23.15 6.08 -2.25
C TRP A 454 -24.03 5.03 -2.95
N SER A 455 -23.67 3.80 -2.77
CA SER A 455 -24.48 2.65 -3.15
C SER A 455 -24.07 1.45 -2.32
N GLU A 456 -25.00 0.51 -2.07
CA GLU A 456 -24.75 -0.71 -1.32
C GLU A 456 -24.57 -1.89 -2.27
N ALA A 457 -23.53 -2.69 -2.08
CA ALA A 457 -23.31 -3.87 -2.89
C ALA A 457 -24.46 -4.88 -2.74
N THR A 458 -24.96 -5.36 -3.87
CA THR A 458 -26.03 -6.39 -3.92
C THR A 458 -25.59 -7.65 -4.63
N LEU A 459 -24.46 -7.62 -5.36
CA LEU A 459 -23.90 -8.71 -6.15
C LEU A 459 -22.54 -9.12 -5.59
N PHE A 460 -22.33 -10.42 -5.38
CA PHE A 460 -21.15 -11.01 -4.75
C PHE A 460 -20.72 -12.29 -5.47
N ASN A 461 -19.46 -12.70 -5.27
CA ASN A 461 -19.09 -14.10 -5.46
C ASN A 461 -19.56 -14.93 -4.25
N ASN A 462 -19.48 -16.27 -4.33
CA ASN A 462 -19.94 -17.15 -3.26
C ASN A 462 -19.08 -17.12 -1.98
N PHE A 463 -17.98 -16.38 -1.97
CA PHE A 463 -17.13 -16.15 -0.79
C PHE A 463 -17.38 -14.78 -0.14
N GLY A 464 -18.41 -14.05 -0.60
CA GLY A 464 -18.78 -12.76 -0.04
C GLY A 464 -17.88 -11.60 -0.49
N ILE A 465 -17.18 -11.74 -1.60
CA ILE A 465 -16.45 -10.62 -2.22
C ILE A 465 -17.42 -9.89 -3.15
N PRO A 466 -17.67 -8.59 -2.96
CA PRO A 466 -18.62 -7.84 -3.77
C PRO A 466 -18.12 -7.60 -5.18
N ALA A 467 -19.02 -7.52 -6.15
CA ALA A 467 -18.70 -6.99 -7.46
C ALA A 467 -18.33 -5.50 -7.35
N SER A 468 -17.33 -5.10 -8.12
CA SER A 468 -16.97 -3.69 -8.29
C SER A 468 -18.07 -2.95 -9.06
N PRO A 469 -18.28 -1.65 -8.83
CA PRO A 469 -19.07 -0.81 -9.75
C PRO A 469 -18.59 -0.95 -11.18
N PHE A 470 -19.54 -0.96 -12.13
CA PHE A 470 -19.22 -1.09 -13.56
C PHE A 470 -20.22 -0.34 -14.43
N ARG A 471 -19.84 -0.13 -15.69
CA ARG A 471 -20.64 0.48 -16.76
C ARG A 471 -20.33 -0.16 -18.10
N SER A 472 -21.34 -0.21 -18.98
CA SER A 472 -21.17 -0.66 -20.37
C SER A 472 -20.99 0.48 -21.35
N ASP A 473 -21.22 1.69 -20.95
CA ASP A 473 -21.17 2.92 -21.74
C ASP A 473 -19.84 3.67 -21.54
N ASP A 474 -19.53 4.58 -22.46
CA ASP A 474 -18.43 5.54 -22.41
C ASP A 474 -18.91 7.01 -22.27
N TRP A 475 -20.19 7.22 -21.98
CA TRP A 475 -20.79 8.55 -21.93
C TRP A 475 -20.27 9.34 -20.71
N LYS A 476 -20.08 10.64 -20.93
CA LYS A 476 -19.65 11.57 -19.87
C LYS A 476 -20.79 11.97 -18.95
#